data_5b2b389c4359ff87942cdd28dfff3ee0
#
_entry.id   5b2b389c4359ff87942cdd28dfff3ee0
#
_cell.length_a   1.000
_cell.length_b   1.000
_cell.length_c   1.000
_cell.angle_alpha   90.00
_cell.angle_beta   90.00
_cell.angle_gamma   90.00
#
_symmetry.space_group_name_H-M   'P 1'
#
loop_
_entity.id
_entity.type
_entity.pdbx_description
1 polymer ?
#
loop_
_entity_poly.entity_id
_entity_poly.type
_entity_poly.pdbx_seq_one_letter_code
_entity_poly.pdbx_strand_id
1 'polypeptide(L)'
;LESTLATRFPTVRTRVARLENGPPVGFPIKFRVSGDDIATARAIAEKVADKVRADPRTRNVQFDWDEPAERSVSFEIDQLKARQLGVTSEDVSGFLAMTLSGYTVTQYRERDKLINVDLRAPKSERVDPSKLAGIAIPTPHGPVPLGAIGHVRDTLEYGVIWERDRQPTITVQADVRGDAASIGVTRDIDGALATLRATLPTGYRIDIGGAAEESMKGQTSINAQMPLMIIAVLTLLMIQLKRFSRTFIVVLTAPLGLIGVVAALLLFGKPFGFVALLGVIAMFGIIMRNSVILVDQIDQDIAAGQPRFTAIVSATVRRFRPIMLTAAAAVLALIPLLRSGFFGPMATALMGGITIATGLTIFFLPALYATCFKVRGDERESTATAVASPETCQ
;
A
#
# COMPACT_ATOMS: atom_id res chain seq x y z
N LEU A 1 -5.87 21.45 16.27
CA LEU A 1 -4.44 21.57 15.95
C LEU A 1 -4.23 22.19 14.56
N GLU A 2 -4.92 21.71 13.49
CA GLU A 2 -4.82 22.31 12.14
C GLU A 2 -5.21 23.80 12.13
N SER A 3 -6.33 24.15 12.74
CA SER A 3 -6.78 25.54 12.84
C SER A 3 -5.78 26.42 13.60
N THR A 4 -5.22 25.91 14.69
CA THR A 4 -4.22 26.63 15.49
C THR A 4 -2.93 26.86 14.69
N LEU A 5 -2.48 25.86 13.92
CA LEU A 5 -1.29 25.99 13.08
C LEU A 5 -1.51 26.99 11.93
N ALA A 6 -2.64 26.90 11.26
CA ALA A 6 -2.99 27.83 10.17
C ALA A 6 -3.07 29.28 10.65
N THR A 7 -3.56 29.52 11.88
CA THR A 7 -3.64 30.87 12.45
C THR A 7 -2.29 31.39 12.93
N ARG A 8 -1.47 30.53 13.55
CA ARG A 8 -0.17 30.95 14.12
C ARG A 8 0.96 31.04 13.10
N PHE A 9 0.88 30.26 12.02
CA PHE A 9 1.92 30.15 10.99
C PHE A 9 1.33 30.29 9.58
N PRO A 10 0.75 31.44 9.21
CA PRO A 10 0.05 31.61 7.93
C PRO A 10 0.98 31.53 6.70
N THR A 11 2.29 31.77 6.90
CA THR A 11 3.30 31.74 5.83
C THR A 11 3.90 30.36 5.60
N VAL A 12 3.54 29.38 6.45
CA VAL A 12 4.09 28.02 6.37
C VAL A 12 2.97 27.05 6.02
N ARG A 13 3.22 26.19 5.04
CA ARG A 13 2.29 25.10 4.73
C ARG A 13 2.40 24.02 5.80
N THR A 14 1.37 23.92 6.64
CA THR A 14 1.32 22.94 7.73
C THR A 14 0.41 21.77 7.38
N ARG A 15 0.80 20.55 7.78
CA ARG A 15 0.00 19.35 7.63
C ARG A 15 -0.11 18.60 8.95
N VAL A 16 -1.32 18.26 9.33
CA VAL A 16 -1.60 17.36 10.46
C VAL A 16 -2.07 16.04 9.89
N ALA A 17 -1.29 14.99 10.07
CA ALA A 17 -1.63 13.64 9.65
C ALA A 17 -1.76 12.71 10.85
N ARG A 18 -2.66 11.73 10.77
CA ARG A 18 -2.71 10.63 11.73
C ARG A 18 -1.52 9.70 11.48
N LEU A 19 -1.01 9.06 12.54
CA LEU A 19 -0.01 8.02 12.38
C LEU A 19 -0.59 6.87 11.54
N GLU A 20 0.17 6.45 10.54
CA GLU A 20 -0.22 5.37 9.65
C GLU A 20 0.08 4.01 10.32
N ASN A 21 -0.94 3.17 10.48
CA ASN A 21 -0.81 1.81 10.99
C ASN A 21 -0.75 0.78 9.85
N GLY A 22 -0.12 1.13 8.74
CA GLY A 22 0.00 0.31 7.53
C GLY A 22 1.26 0.68 6.76
N PRO A 23 1.37 0.28 5.48
CA PRO A 23 2.46 0.74 4.63
C PRO A 23 2.54 2.26 4.64
N PRO A 24 3.73 2.85 4.90
CA PRO A 24 3.87 4.30 4.97
C PRO A 24 3.74 4.91 3.58
N VAL A 25 2.56 5.38 3.23
CA VAL A 25 2.29 6.00 1.92
C VAL A 25 2.47 7.52 1.94
N GLY A 26 2.53 8.12 3.13
CA GLY A 26 2.61 9.56 3.33
C GLY A 26 1.33 10.28 2.94
N PHE A 27 1.11 10.57 1.67
CA PHE A 27 -0.17 11.04 1.15
C PHE A 27 -0.97 9.88 0.56
N PRO A 28 -2.25 9.71 0.96
CA PRO A 28 -3.05 8.56 0.51
C PRO A 28 -3.43 8.63 -0.96
N ILE A 29 -3.59 9.85 -1.52
CA ILE A 29 -3.87 10.06 -2.93
C ILE A 29 -2.60 10.57 -3.60
N LYS A 30 -2.16 9.88 -4.66
CA LYS A 30 -1.02 10.28 -5.48
C LYS A 30 -1.30 9.97 -6.95
N PHE A 31 -0.96 10.93 -7.80
CA PHE A 31 -0.92 10.76 -9.25
C PHE A 31 0.46 11.21 -9.74
N ARG A 32 1.18 10.33 -10.38
CA ARG A 32 2.52 10.59 -10.92
C ARG A 32 2.43 10.94 -12.39
N VAL A 33 2.95 12.09 -12.72
CA VAL A 33 3.06 12.54 -14.10
C VAL A 33 4.52 12.41 -14.51
N SER A 34 4.79 11.53 -15.45
CA SER A 34 6.14 11.26 -15.95
C SER A 34 6.23 11.63 -17.42
N GLY A 35 7.39 12.12 -17.86
CA GLY A 35 7.65 12.46 -19.26
C GLY A 35 9.06 13.01 -19.46
N ASP A 36 9.48 13.14 -20.71
CA ASP A 36 10.87 13.47 -21.04
C ASP A 36 11.22 14.94 -20.75
N ASP A 37 10.26 15.88 -20.95
CA ASP A 37 10.45 17.28 -20.65
C ASP A 37 9.73 17.66 -19.35
N ILE A 38 10.49 18.22 -18.41
CA ILE A 38 10.01 18.57 -17.07
C ILE A 38 8.99 19.70 -17.08
N ALA A 39 9.12 20.67 -18.01
CA ALA A 39 8.21 21.80 -18.11
C ALA A 39 6.82 21.33 -18.60
N THR A 40 6.80 20.46 -19.59
CA THR A 40 5.59 19.83 -20.10
C THR A 40 4.96 18.89 -19.05
N ALA A 41 5.78 18.09 -18.37
CA ALA A 41 5.29 17.24 -17.27
C ALA A 41 4.63 18.08 -16.16
N ARG A 42 5.21 19.24 -15.84
CA ARG A 42 4.64 20.18 -14.88
C ARG A 42 3.30 20.76 -15.34
N ALA A 43 3.21 21.19 -16.58
CA ALA A 43 1.96 21.71 -17.13
C ALA A 43 0.84 20.65 -17.12
N ILE A 44 1.17 19.38 -17.33
CA ILE A 44 0.23 18.27 -17.20
C ILE A 44 -0.12 18.03 -15.71
N ALA A 45 0.89 18.06 -14.81
CA ALA A 45 0.68 17.88 -13.38
C ALA A 45 -0.25 18.96 -12.78
N GLU A 46 -0.17 20.20 -13.26
CA GLU A 46 -1.12 21.27 -12.87
C GLU A 46 -2.56 20.91 -13.26
N LYS A 47 -2.79 20.42 -14.47
CA LYS A 47 -4.13 19.99 -14.91
C LYS A 47 -4.64 18.81 -14.07
N VAL A 48 -3.75 17.89 -13.66
CA VAL A 48 -4.09 16.80 -12.74
C VAL A 48 -4.43 17.36 -11.36
N ALA A 49 -3.62 18.31 -10.84
CA ALA A 49 -3.86 18.95 -9.56
C ALA A 49 -5.20 19.68 -9.52
N ASP A 50 -5.59 20.33 -10.60
CA ASP A 50 -6.90 21.01 -10.71
C ASP A 50 -8.06 20.01 -10.63
N LYS A 51 -7.94 18.85 -11.27
CA LYS A 51 -8.93 17.77 -11.14
C LYS A 51 -8.99 17.21 -9.72
N VAL A 52 -7.84 17.05 -9.06
CA VAL A 52 -7.78 16.60 -7.67
C VAL A 52 -8.38 17.65 -6.73
N ARG A 53 -8.12 18.95 -6.94
CA ARG A 53 -8.70 20.07 -6.15
C ARG A 53 -10.21 20.19 -6.31
N ALA A 54 -10.73 19.85 -7.48
CA ALA A 54 -12.15 19.91 -7.78
C ALA A 54 -12.98 18.88 -7.01
N ASP A 55 -12.39 17.81 -6.52
CA ASP A 55 -13.08 16.83 -5.69
C ASP A 55 -13.20 17.33 -4.23
N PRO A 56 -14.42 17.53 -3.69
CA PRO A 56 -14.61 18.08 -2.34
C PRO A 56 -14.08 17.17 -1.22
N ARG A 57 -13.80 15.91 -1.52
CA ARG A 57 -13.27 14.92 -0.57
C ARG A 57 -11.75 15.02 -0.43
N THR A 58 -11.08 15.83 -1.26
CA THR A 58 -9.62 16.06 -1.17
C THR A 58 -9.29 17.30 -0.38
N ARG A 59 -8.08 17.34 0.17
CA ARG A 59 -7.47 18.50 0.80
C ARG A 59 -5.95 18.43 0.70
N ASN A 60 -5.28 19.55 0.98
CA ASN A 60 -3.82 19.64 0.96
C ASN A 60 -3.20 19.17 -0.38
N VAL A 61 -3.82 19.56 -1.49
CA VAL A 61 -3.32 19.20 -2.82
C VAL A 61 -2.03 19.94 -3.09
N GLN A 62 -0.97 19.20 -3.34
CA GLN A 62 0.37 19.76 -3.59
C GLN A 62 1.18 18.82 -4.48
N PHE A 63 2.32 19.31 -4.96
CA PHE A 63 3.33 18.48 -5.60
C PHE A 63 4.29 17.91 -4.57
N ASP A 64 4.95 16.81 -4.88
CA ASP A 64 5.99 16.20 -4.04
C ASP A 64 7.27 17.06 -4.01
N TRP A 65 7.53 17.78 -5.10
CA TRP A 65 8.54 18.80 -5.19
C TRP A 65 7.98 19.95 -6.03
N ASP A 66 7.87 21.10 -5.42
CA ASP A 66 7.18 22.28 -5.97
C ASP A 66 8.12 23.48 -6.11
N GLU A 67 9.31 23.37 -5.58
CA GLU A 67 10.23 24.48 -5.56
C GLU A 67 10.95 24.59 -6.90
N PRO A 68 10.51 25.54 -7.77
CA PRO A 68 11.14 25.70 -9.06
C PRO A 68 12.51 26.34 -8.96
N ALA A 69 12.96 26.72 -7.74
CA ALA A 69 13.94 27.74 -7.80
C ALA A 69 14.92 27.71 -6.66
N GLU A 70 15.95 26.94 -6.79
CA GLU A 70 17.24 27.42 -6.29
C GLU A 70 17.73 28.51 -7.24
N ARG A 71 18.04 29.69 -6.69
CA ARG A 71 18.67 30.76 -7.46
C ARG A 71 20.01 30.26 -7.96
N SER A 72 20.12 30.07 -9.25
CA SER A 72 21.34 29.67 -9.94
C SER A 72 21.94 30.86 -10.67
N VAL A 73 23.24 30.95 -10.63
CA VAL A 73 24.00 31.97 -11.35
C VAL A 73 24.73 31.31 -12.50
N SER A 74 24.25 31.54 -13.72
CA SER A 74 24.87 31.07 -14.93
C SER A 74 25.81 32.12 -15.49
N PHE A 75 27.01 31.71 -15.93
CA PHE A 75 27.90 32.58 -16.64
C PHE A 75 27.88 32.23 -18.12
N GLU A 76 27.34 33.13 -18.93
CA GLU A 76 27.27 32.96 -20.38
C GLU A 76 28.54 33.53 -21.03
N ILE A 77 29.33 32.62 -21.64
CA ILE A 77 30.62 32.97 -22.25
C ILE A 77 30.42 33.44 -23.69
N ASP A 78 30.93 34.63 -24.02
CA ASP A 78 31.11 35.05 -25.41
C ASP A 78 32.33 34.36 -26.01
N GLN A 79 32.10 33.31 -26.78
CA GLN A 79 33.13 32.45 -27.31
C GLN A 79 34.12 33.20 -28.26
N LEU A 80 33.69 34.26 -28.92
CA LEU A 80 34.57 35.05 -29.80
C LEU A 80 35.52 35.89 -28.97
N LYS A 81 35.05 36.61 -28.01
CA LYS A 81 35.88 37.43 -27.11
C LYS A 81 36.83 36.55 -26.24
N ALA A 82 36.32 35.44 -25.74
CA ALA A 82 37.13 34.50 -24.96
C ALA A 82 38.33 33.99 -25.81
N ARG A 83 38.12 33.57 -27.04
CA ARG A 83 39.19 33.13 -27.96
C ARG A 83 40.16 34.23 -28.29
N GLN A 84 39.69 35.47 -28.52
CA GLN A 84 40.57 36.59 -28.78
C GLN A 84 41.53 36.92 -27.62
N LEU A 85 41.05 36.67 -26.39
CA LEU A 85 41.78 36.90 -25.17
C LEU A 85 42.55 35.65 -24.67
N GLY A 86 42.54 34.57 -25.46
CA GLY A 86 43.23 33.32 -25.13
C GLY A 86 42.63 32.54 -23.95
N VAL A 87 41.33 32.72 -23.69
CA VAL A 87 40.63 32.03 -22.59
C VAL A 87 39.72 30.96 -23.16
N THR A 88 39.81 29.75 -22.60
CA THR A 88 38.91 28.64 -22.95
C THR A 88 37.76 28.50 -21.97
N SER A 89 36.71 27.78 -22.37
CA SER A 89 35.58 27.47 -21.45
C SER A 89 36.05 26.62 -20.27
N GLU A 90 37.05 25.78 -20.45
CA GLU A 90 37.66 24.98 -19.38
C GLU A 90 38.34 25.88 -18.34
N ASP A 91 39.12 26.89 -18.79
CA ASP A 91 39.77 27.85 -17.88
C ASP A 91 38.73 28.59 -17.04
N VAL A 92 37.65 29.03 -17.69
CA VAL A 92 36.52 29.72 -16.98
C VAL A 92 35.85 28.81 -15.96
N SER A 93 35.52 27.57 -16.36
CA SER A 93 34.84 26.64 -15.47
C SER A 93 35.74 26.19 -14.29
N GLY A 94 37.01 25.91 -14.56
CA GLY A 94 37.99 25.54 -13.54
C GLY A 94 38.23 26.68 -12.56
N PHE A 95 38.37 27.91 -13.06
CA PHE A 95 38.58 29.09 -12.23
C PHE A 95 37.35 29.43 -11.36
N LEU A 96 36.12 29.35 -11.93
CA LEU A 96 34.89 29.55 -11.17
C LEU A 96 34.72 28.44 -10.12
N ALA A 97 34.96 27.20 -10.46
CA ALA A 97 34.90 26.10 -9.50
C ALA A 97 35.89 26.31 -8.34
N MET A 98 37.12 26.66 -8.63
CA MET A 98 38.13 26.97 -7.61
C MET A 98 37.71 28.16 -6.73
N THR A 99 37.22 29.21 -7.35
CA THR A 99 36.84 30.45 -6.65
C THR A 99 35.62 30.27 -5.75
N LEU A 100 34.59 29.61 -6.26
CA LEU A 100 33.29 29.49 -5.59
C LEU A 100 33.21 28.27 -4.66
N SER A 101 33.59 27.10 -5.17
CA SER A 101 33.47 25.84 -4.44
C SER A 101 34.68 25.46 -3.67
N GLY A 102 35.87 25.81 -4.19
CA GLY A 102 37.19 25.43 -3.69
C GLY A 102 37.82 24.36 -4.56
N TYR A 103 39.15 24.35 -4.53
CA TYR A 103 39.95 23.36 -5.20
C TYR A 103 40.87 22.67 -4.18
N THR A 104 40.86 21.37 -4.14
CA THR A 104 41.74 20.58 -3.26
C THR A 104 43.18 20.65 -3.79
N VAL A 105 44.03 21.46 -3.17
CA VAL A 105 45.40 21.65 -3.56
C VAL A 105 46.26 20.46 -3.17
N THR A 106 46.00 19.89 -1.99
CA THR A 106 46.74 18.74 -1.47
C THR A 106 45.90 18.03 -0.39
N GLN A 107 46.38 16.87 0.02
CA GLN A 107 45.80 16.14 1.13
C GLN A 107 46.85 15.97 2.23
N TYR A 108 46.46 16.28 3.45
CA TYR A 108 47.27 16.02 4.63
C TYR A 108 46.76 14.72 5.30
N ARG A 109 47.70 13.85 5.60
CA ARG A 109 47.38 12.59 6.27
C ARG A 109 47.67 12.69 7.77
N GLU A 110 46.63 12.56 8.56
CA GLU A 110 46.73 12.49 10.01
C GLU A 110 46.28 11.10 10.47
N ARG A 111 47.24 10.24 10.78
CA ARG A 111 47.02 8.82 11.13
C ARG A 111 46.31 8.05 10.03
N ASP A 112 45.00 7.74 10.24
CA ASP A 112 44.13 7.00 9.34
C ASP A 112 43.22 7.91 8.47
N LYS A 113 43.23 9.23 8.74
CA LYS A 113 42.39 10.21 8.06
C LYS A 113 43.18 10.98 6.99
N LEU A 114 42.57 11.09 5.80
CA LEU A 114 42.96 12.02 4.76
C LEU A 114 42.18 13.29 4.89
N ILE A 115 42.84 14.42 5.10
CA ILE A 115 42.24 15.73 5.25
C ILE A 115 42.56 16.54 4.00
N ASN A 116 41.50 16.98 3.29
CA ASN A 116 41.70 17.82 2.12
C ASN A 116 42.12 19.25 2.54
N VAL A 117 43.07 19.81 1.82
CA VAL A 117 43.44 21.22 1.93
C VAL A 117 42.82 21.94 0.73
N ASP A 118 41.76 22.66 0.96
CA ASP A 118 40.99 23.31 -0.10
C ASP A 118 41.32 24.82 -0.15
N LEU A 119 41.70 25.27 -1.35
CA LEU A 119 41.86 26.70 -1.68
C LEU A 119 40.59 27.25 -2.30
N ARG A 120 40.05 28.30 -1.73
CA ARG A 120 38.88 29.01 -2.27
C ARG A 120 38.88 30.51 -1.95
N ALA A 121 38.17 31.31 -2.70
CA ALA A 121 38.02 32.74 -2.44
C ALA A 121 37.36 33.01 -1.09
N PRO A 122 37.64 34.15 -0.46
CA PRO A 122 36.97 34.58 0.77
C PRO A 122 35.45 34.76 0.57
N LYS A 123 34.71 34.55 1.65
CA LYS A 123 33.23 34.57 1.59
C LYS A 123 32.68 35.92 1.04
N SER A 124 33.35 37.02 1.28
CA SER A 124 32.95 38.38 0.81
C SER A 124 32.98 38.53 -0.72
N GLU A 125 33.75 37.69 -1.43
CA GLU A 125 33.87 37.77 -2.89
C GLU A 125 32.98 36.75 -3.61
N ARG A 126 32.66 35.61 -2.99
CA ARG A 126 31.89 34.52 -3.60
C ARG A 126 30.39 34.53 -3.36
N VAL A 127 29.90 35.34 -2.38
CA VAL A 127 28.47 35.36 -2.02
C VAL A 127 27.66 36.36 -2.88
N ASP A 128 28.32 37.38 -3.43
CA ASP A 128 27.66 38.39 -4.22
C ASP A 128 27.89 38.16 -5.72
N PRO A 129 26.86 37.69 -6.48
CA PRO A 129 27.00 37.44 -7.91
C PRO A 129 27.40 38.68 -8.72
N SER A 130 27.09 39.89 -8.26
CA SER A 130 27.45 41.14 -8.95
C SER A 130 28.95 41.33 -9.03
N LYS A 131 29.71 40.76 -8.08
CA LYS A 131 31.17 40.87 -8.05
C LYS A 131 31.86 39.90 -8.97
N LEU A 132 31.19 38.85 -9.45
CA LEU A 132 31.76 37.83 -10.31
C LEU A 132 32.33 38.41 -11.62
N ALA A 133 31.62 39.40 -12.18
CA ALA A 133 32.10 40.10 -13.40
C ALA A 133 33.45 40.79 -13.24
N GLY A 134 33.81 41.24 -12.03
CA GLY A 134 35.08 41.90 -11.72
C GLY A 134 36.20 40.96 -11.39
N ILE A 135 35.94 39.67 -11.19
CA ILE A 135 37.02 38.67 -10.89
C ILE A 135 37.80 38.40 -12.15
N ALA A 136 39.12 38.44 -12.07
CA ALA A 136 40.02 38.27 -13.20
C ALA A 136 40.62 36.87 -13.25
N ILE A 137 40.52 36.21 -14.42
CA ILE A 137 41.17 34.94 -14.71
C ILE A 137 42.62 35.21 -15.09
N PRO A 138 43.61 34.53 -14.46
CA PRO A 138 44.98 34.63 -14.88
C PRO A 138 45.18 33.94 -16.23
N THR A 139 45.74 34.69 -17.19
CA THR A 139 46.09 34.14 -18.51
C THR A 139 47.57 34.42 -18.82
N PRO A 140 48.19 33.71 -19.78
CA PRO A 140 49.58 33.98 -20.19
C PRO A 140 49.81 35.42 -20.69
N HIS A 141 48.74 36.11 -21.12
CA HIS A 141 48.83 37.48 -21.62
C HIS A 141 48.38 38.56 -20.60
N GLY A 142 48.15 38.14 -19.34
CA GLY A 142 47.72 38.98 -18.25
C GLY A 142 46.35 38.65 -17.72
N PRO A 143 45.89 39.23 -16.58
CA PRO A 143 44.62 38.91 -15.98
C PRO A 143 43.46 39.49 -16.82
N VAL A 144 42.47 38.64 -17.14
CA VAL A 144 41.28 38.99 -17.94
C VAL A 144 40.03 38.98 -17.03
N PRO A 145 39.34 40.10 -16.84
CA PRO A 145 38.08 40.13 -16.07
C PRO A 145 37.02 39.28 -16.70
N LEU A 146 36.23 38.52 -15.91
CA LEU A 146 35.15 37.68 -16.39
C LEU A 146 34.14 38.51 -17.21
N GLY A 147 33.81 39.76 -16.78
CA GLY A 147 32.94 40.64 -17.51
C GLY A 147 33.37 41.05 -18.91
N ALA A 148 34.70 40.87 -19.26
CA ALA A 148 35.20 41.10 -20.61
C ALA A 148 34.89 39.95 -21.59
N ILE A 149 34.69 38.75 -21.08
CA ILE A 149 34.49 37.51 -21.86
C ILE A 149 33.07 36.92 -21.75
N GLY A 150 32.17 37.55 -20.98
CA GLY A 150 30.82 37.04 -20.80
C GLY A 150 30.02 37.88 -19.84
N HIS A 151 28.84 37.44 -19.53
CA HIS A 151 27.96 38.09 -18.58
C HIS A 151 27.33 37.08 -17.63
N VAL A 152 27.05 37.57 -16.41
CA VAL A 152 26.38 36.82 -15.34
C VAL A 152 24.87 36.91 -15.58
N ARG A 153 24.18 35.80 -15.57
CA ARG A 153 22.73 35.70 -15.67
C ARG A 153 22.16 35.01 -14.43
N ASP A 154 21.27 35.69 -13.75
CA ASP A 154 20.48 35.08 -12.69
C ASP A 154 19.39 34.20 -13.33
N THR A 155 19.40 32.92 -13.00
CA THR A 155 18.42 31.93 -13.43
C THR A 155 17.80 31.24 -12.23
N LEU A 156 16.65 30.66 -12.43
CA LEU A 156 16.01 29.80 -11.46
C LEU A 156 16.06 28.39 -12.01
N GLU A 157 16.72 27.50 -11.29
CA GLU A 157 16.85 26.11 -11.70
C GLU A 157 16.21 25.19 -10.66
N TYR A 158 15.80 24.00 -11.08
CA TYR A 158 15.31 23.00 -10.14
C TYR A 158 16.47 22.46 -9.32
N GLY A 159 16.40 22.60 -7.99
CA GLY A 159 17.44 22.10 -7.08
C GLY A 159 17.50 20.58 -7.06
N VAL A 160 16.35 19.92 -7.22
CA VAL A 160 16.24 18.45 -7.31
C VAL A 160 15.22 18.10 -8.39
N ILE A 161 15.59 17.18 -9.26
CA ILE A 161 14.67 16.57 -10.22
C ILE A 161 14.47 15.11 -9.81
N TRP A 162 13.24 14.75 -9.44
CA TRP A 162 12.91 13.36 -9.16
C TRP A 162 12.62 12.61 -10.45
N GLU A 163 13.28 11.49 -10.63
CA GLU A 163 13.08 10.61 -11.77
C GLU A 163 12.50 9.27 -11.33
N ARG A 164 11.63 8.72 -12.17
CA ARG A 164 11.15 7.34 -12.08
C ARG A 164 11.30 6.67 -13.42
N ASP A 165 11.94 5.51 -13.44
CA ASP A 165 12.27 4.81 -14.68
C ASP A 165 13.06 5.68 -15.67
N ARG A 166 13.95 6.52 -15.14
CA ARG A 166 14.79 7.50 -15.87
C ARG A 166 14.00 8.60 -16.59
N GLN A 167 12.78 8.88 -16.15
CA GLN A 167 11.98 10.00 -16.64
C GLN A 167 11.67 10.96 -15.50
N PRO A 168 11.82 12.28 -15.71
CA PRO A 168 11.35 13.28 -14.77
C PRO A 168 9.91 13.01 -14.36
N THR A 169 9.64 13.00 -13.08
CA THR A 169 8.33 12.62 -12.54
C THR A 169 7.89 13.59 -11.48
N ILE A 170 6.72 14.18 -11.66
CA ILE A 170 6.08 15.08 -10.70
C ILE A 170 4.87 14.36 -10.12
N THR A 171 4.81 14.25 -8.79
CA THR A 171 3.70 13.60 -8.11
C THR A 171 2.74 14.64 -7.54
N VAL A 172 1.51 14.65 -8.05
CA VAL A 172 0.39 15.33 -7.41
C VAL A 172 -0.08 14.50 -6.24
N GLN A 173 -0.04 15.06 -5.04
CA GLN A 173 -0.39 14.37 -3.81
C GLN A 173 -1.45 15.12 -3.02
N ALA A 174 -2.33 14.37 -2.35
CA ALA A 174 -3.41 14.95 -1.58
C ALA A 174 -3.79 14.09 -0.37
N ASP A 175 -4.31 14.74 0.66
CA ASP A 175 -5.00 14.09 1.77
C ASP A 175 -6.49 13.91 1.45
N VAL A 176 -7.12 12.98 2.15
CA VAL A 176 -8.57 12.78 2.13
C VAL A 176 -9.21 13.57 3.27
N ARG A 177 -10.35 14.16 3.01
CA ARG A 177 -11.15 14.88 4.01
C ARG A 177 -12.08 13.91 4.75
N GLY A 178 -12.07 13.97 6.07
CA GLY A 178 -12.91 13.11 6.92
C GLY A 178 -12.50 11.64 6.87
N ASP A 179 -13.48 10.75 6.87
CA ASP A 179 -13.30 9.30 6.89
C ASP A 179 -13.55 8.64 5.52
N ALA A 180 -13.51 9.43 4.43
CA ALA A 180 -13.70 8.88 3.08
C ALA A 180 -12.59 7.87 2.74
N ALA A 181 -12.95 6.80 2.04
CA ALA A 181 -12.01 5.77 1.63
C ALA A 181 -11.10 6.30 0.50
N SER A 182 -9.82 6.47 0.78
CA SER A 182 -8.84 7.03 -0.17
C SER A 182 -8.80 6.30 -1.51
N ILE A 183 -8.93 4.97 -1.50
CA ILE A 183 -8.92 4.14 -2.73
C ILE A 183 -10.14 4.47 -3.61
N GLY A 184 -11.32 4.67 -3.01
CA GLY A 184 -12.52 5.07 -3.75
C GLY A 184 -12.37 6.46 -4.39
N VAL A 185 -11.90 7.44 -3.60
CA VAL A 185 -11.64 8.80 -4.09
C VAL A 185 -10.60 8.79 -5.22
N THR A 186 -9.50 8.02 -5.06
CA THR A 186 -8.48 7.89 -6.11
C THR A 186 -9.07 7.31 -7.39
N ARG A 187 -9.94 6.29 -7.31
CA ARG A 187 -10.57 5.67 -8.48
C ARG A 187 -11.51 6.64 -9.21
N ASP A 188 -12.29 7.41 -8.47
CA ASP A 188 -13.22 8.39 -9.06
C ASP A 188 -12.45 9.50 -9.79
N ILE A 189 -11.39 10.03 -9.17
CA ILE A 189 -10.51 11.03 -9.80
C ILE A 189 -9.80 10.42 -11.02
N ASP A 190 -9.34 9.17 -10.92
CA ASP A 190 -8.71 8.46 -12.03
C ASP A 190 -9.63 8.36 -13.24
N GLY A 191 -10.91 8.06 -13.02
CA GLY A 191 -11.95 8.09 -14.06
C GLY A 191 -12.09 9.48 -14.68
N ALA A 192 -12.04 10.55 -13.86
CA ALA A 192 -12.11 11.92 -14.35
C ALA A 192 -10.85 12.37 -15.13
N LEU A 193 -9.72 11.68 -14.94
CA LEU A 193 -8.48 11.91 -15.69
C LEU A 193 -8.43 11.16 -17.03
N ALA A 194 -9.39 10.31 -17.35
CA ALA A 194 -9.40 9.53 -18.60
C ALA A 194 -9.37 10.44 -19.85
N THR A 195 -10.13 11.53 -19.85
CA THR A 195 -10.12 12.51 -20.94
C THR A 195 -8.78 13.21 -21.08
N LEU A 196 -8.12 13.54 -19.97
CA LEU A 196 -6.80 14.15 -19.98
C LEU A 196 -5.75 13.16 -20.51
N ARG A 197 -5.82 11.88 -20.11
CA ARG A 197 -4.91 10.83 -20.64
C ARG A 197 -5.01 10.66 -22.13
N ALA A 198 -6.21 10.77 -22.70
CA ALA A 198 -6.42 10.68 -24.16
C ALA A 198 -5.77 11.83 -24.95
N THR A 199 -5.47 12.95 -24.28
CA THR A 199 -4.87 14.15 -24.91
C THR A 199 -3.38 14.32 -24.57
N LEU A 200 -2.77 13.34 -23.88
CA LEU A 200 -1.36 13.42 -23.53
C LEU A 200 -0.47 13.33 -24.77
N PRO A 201 0.61 14.11 -24.82
CA PRO A 201 1.65 13.94 -25.82
C PRO A 201 2.31 12.56 -25.72
N THR A 202 2.87 12.07 -26.82
CA THR A 202 3.64 10.82 -26.82
C THR A 202 4.79 10.89 -25.81
N GLY A 203 5.00 9.82 -25.02
CA GLY A 203 6.04 9.76 -24.00
C GLY A 203 5.60 10.24 -22.60
N TYR A 204 4.41 10.82 -22.47
CA TYR A 204 3.88 11.25 -21.16
C TYR A 204 2.84 10.27 -20.64
N ARG A 205 2.87 10.05 -19.33
CA ARG A 205 1.91 9.16 -18.64
C ARG A 205 1.47 9.72 -17.28
N ILE A 206 0.29 9.30 -16.86
CA ILE A 206 -0.26 9.59 -15.54
C ILE A 206 -0.53 8.25 -14.85
N ASP A 207 0.24 7.96 -13.82
CA ASP A 207 0.14 6.71 -13.05
C ASP A 207 -0.47 6.96 -11.68
N ILE A 208 -1.25 5.98 -11.20
CA ILE A 208 -1.77 6.00 -9.83
C ILE A 208 -0.65 5.64 -8.85
N GLY A 209 -0.62 6.34 -7.71
CA GLY A 209 0.28 6.07 -6.60
C GLY A 209 -0.45 6.01 -5.25
N GLY A 210 0.32 6.08 -4.17
CA GLY A 210 -0.22 6.14 -2.81
C GLY A 210 -0.94 4.86 -2.37
N ALA A 211 -2.00 5.03 -1.57
CA ALA A 211 -2.73 3.91 -0.99
C ALA A 211 -3.34 2.96 -2.03
N ALA A 212 -3.77 3.50 -3.18
CA ALA A 212 -4.35 2.69 -4.24
C ALA A 212 -3.30 1.79 -4.91
N GLU A 213 -2.09 2.30 -5.18
CA GLU A 213 -0.97 1.51 -5.72
C GLU A 213 -0.58 0.38 -4.77
N GLU A 214 -0.40 0.67 -3.49
CA GLU A 214 -0.03 -0.33 -2.49
C GLU A 214 -1.11 -1.41 -2.34
N SER A 215 -2.39 -1.02 -2.40
CA SER A 215 -3.49 -1.97 -2.41
C SER A 215 -3.48 -2.87 -3.65
N MET A 216 -3.20 -2.30 -4.84
CA MET A 216 -3.10 -3.09 -6.07
C MET A 216 -1.91 -4.06 -6.05
N LYS A 217 -0.75 -3.62 -5.56
CA LYS A 217 0.43 -4.49 -5.38
C LYS A 217 0.11 -5.65 -4.42
N GLY A 218 -0.51 -5.33 -3.27
CA GLY A 218 -0.95 -6.35 -2.32
C GLY A 218 -1.92 -7.36 -2.94
N GLN A 219 -2.92 -6.88 -3.69
CA GLN A 219 -3.88 -7.74 -4.38
C GLN A 219 -3.22 -8.64 -5.42
N THR A 220 -2.30 -8.09 -6.22
CA THR A 220 -1.56 -8.86 -7.23
C THR A 220 -0.72 -9.95 -6.58
N SER A 221 -0.04 -9.66 -5.47
CA SER A 221 0.76 -10.62 -4.71
C SER A 221 -0.11 -11.74 -4.14
N ILE A 222 -1.28 -11.41 -3.58
CA ILE A 222 -2.23 -12.40 -3.08
C ILE A 222 -2.72 -13.28 -4.22
N ASN A 223 -3.15 -12.69 -5.33
CA ASN A 223 -3.68 -13.44 -6.47
C ASN A 223 -2.64 -14.41 -7.06
N ALA A 224 -1.37 -14.03 -7.08
CA ALA A 224 -0.28 -14.88 -7.55
C ALA A 224 -0.06 -16.11 -6.64
N GLN A 225 -0.27 -15.99 -5.33
CA GLN A 225 -0.08 -17.06 -4.36
C GLN A 225 -1.34 -17.90 -4.10
N MET A 226 -2.53 -17.39 -4.49
CA MET A 226 -3.82 -18.07 -4.26
C MET A 226 -3.88 -19.50 -4.80
N PRO A 227 -3.47 -19.80 -6.04
CA PRO A 227 -3.56 -21.18 -6.57
C PRO A 227 -2.73 -22.15 -5.74
N LEU A 228 -1.50 -21.78 -5.37
CA LEU A 228 -0.62 -22.59 -4.55
C LEU A 228 -1.21 -22.85 -3.17
N MET A 229 -1.78 -21.80 -2.54
CA MET A 229 -2.44 -21.92 -1.25
C MET A 229 -3.64 -22.86 -1.31
N ILE A 230 -4.50 -22.76 -2.33
CA ILE A 230 -5.67 -23.62 -2.51
C ILE A 230 -5.24 -25.08 -2.66
N ILE A 231 -4.24 -25.35 -3.50
CA ILE A 231 -3.71 -26.71 -3.69
C ILE A 231 -3.17 -27.27 -2.37
N ALA A 232 -2.39 -26.50 -1.63
CA ALA A 232 -1.83 -26.91 -0.34
C ALA A 232 -2.95 -27.22 0.68
N VAL A 233 -3.96 -26.35 0.80
CA VAL A 233 -5.10 -26.56 1.70
C VAL A 233 -5.88 -27.80 1.33
N LEU A 234 -6.22 -27.99 0.04
CA LEU A 234 -6.93 -29.17 -0.42
C LEU A 234 -6.13 -30.45 -0.18
N THR A 235 -4.82 -30.43 -0.40
CA THR A 235 -3.93 -31.56 -0.13
C THR A 235 -3.94 -31.94 1.35
N LEU A 236 -3.80 -30.95 2.24
CA LEU A 236 -3.84 -31.19 3.68
C LEU A 236 -5.19 -31.71 4.14
N LEU A 237 -6.30 -31.16 3.63
CA LEU A 237 -7.65 -31.66 3.91
C LEU A 237 -7.82 -33.11 3.45
N MET A 238 -7.29 -33.45 2.27
CA MET A 238 -7.33 -34.84 1.75
C MET A 238 -6.55 -35.81 2.62
N ILE A 239 -5.37 -35.44 3.07
CA ILE A 239 -4.55 -36.27 3.99
C ILE A 239 -5.32 -36.49 5.30
N GLN A 240 -5.95 -35.43 5.85
CA GLN A 240 -6.69 -35.51 7.11
C GLN A 240 -7.97 -36.34 7.00
N LEU A 241 -8.80 -36.08 5.99
CA LEU A 241 -10.14 -36.69 5.87
C LEU A 241 -10.15 -38.02 5.08
N LYS A 242 -9.09 -38.33 4.36
CA LYS A 242 -8.87 -39.58 3.61
C LYS A 242 -9.98 -39.95 2.60
N ARG A 243 -10.94 -39.05 2.32
CA ARG A 243 -12.08 -39.25 1.38
C ARG A 243 -12.49 -37.96 0.70
N PHE A 244 -12.62 -37.99 -0.62
CA PHE A 244 -13.04 -36.82 -1.42
C PHE A 244 -14.39 -36.22 -1.00
N SER A 245 -15.39 -37.08 -0.73
CA SER A 245 -16.73 -36.65 -0.33
C SER A 245 -16.71 -35.82 0.96
N ARG A 246 -15.87 -36.17 1.94
CA ARG A 246 -15.72 -35.44 3.20
C ARG A 246 -15.00 -34.11 2.99
N THR A 247 -13.93 -34.13 2.20
CA THR A 247 -13.22 -32.91 1.84
C THR A 247 -14.15 -31.92 1.12
N PHE A 248 -14.97 -32.39 0.20
CA PHE A 248 -15.93 -31.57 -0.52
C PHE A 248 -16.96 -30.92 0.42
N ILE A 249 -17.52 -31.68 1.37
CA ILE A 249 -18.46 -31.18 2.37
C ILE A 249 -17.81 -30.06 3.20
N VAL A 250 -16.56 -30.25 3.66
CA VAL A 250 -15.84 -29.25 4.44
C VAL A 250 -15.57 -27.99 3.63
N VAL A 251 -15.10 -28.11 2.40
CA VAL A 251 -14.83 -26.97 1.52
C VAL A 251 -16.12 -26.18 1.23
N LEU A 252 -17.26 -26.88 1.07
CA LEU A 252 -18.54 -26.24 0.79
C LEU A 252 -19.07 -25.40 1.98
N THR A 253 -18.58 -25.61 3.19
CA THR A 253 -18.95 -24.77 4.34
C THR A 253 -18.24 -23.41 4.35
N ALA A 254 -17.08 -23.27 3.72
CA ALA A 254 -16.27 -22.05 3.73
C ALA A 254 -17.03 -20.83 3.16
N PRO A 255 -17.75 -20.90 2.01
CA PRO A 255 -18.49 -19.78 1.46
C PRO A 255 -19.62 -19.24 2.37
N LEU A 256 -20.10 -20.02 3.33
CA LEU A 256 -21.15 -19.55 4.26
C LEU A 256 -20.69 -18.31 5.07
N GLY A 257 -19.39 -18.19 5.31
CA GLY A 257 -18.83 -17.04 5.99
C GLY A 257 -18.94 -15.74 5.20
N LEU A 258 -19.00 -15.80 3.86
CA LEU A 258 -19.13 -14.59 3.04
C LEU A 258 -20.43 -13.84 3.33
N ILE A 259 -21.49 -14.54 3.69
CA ILE A 259 -22.77 -13.92 4.10
C ILE A 259 -22.51 -12.98 5.28
N GLY A 260 -21.77 -13.47 6.28
CA GLY A 260 -21.41 -12.67 7.47
C GLY A 260 -20.46 -11.52 7.17
N VAL A 261 -19.50 -11.75 6.28
CA VAL A 261 -18.57 -10.70 5.83
C VAL A 261 -19.31 -9.55 5.17
N VAL A 262 -20.16 -9.86 4.19
CA VAL A 262 -20.91 -8.83 3.45
C VAL A 262 -21.84 -8.08 4.39
N ALA A 263 -22.61 -8.79 5.21
CA ALA A 263 -23.52 -8.16 6.18
C ALA A 263 -22.77 -7.23 7.14
N ALA A 264 -21.64 -7.66 7.70
CA ALA A 264 -20.87 -6.84 8.63
C ALA A 264 -20.21 -5.62 7.96
N LEU A 265 -19.60 -5.79 6.76
CA LEU A 265 -18.99 -4.67 6.05
C LEU A 265 -20.03 -3.61 5.67
N LEU A 266 -21.23 -4.01 5.25
CA LEU A 266 -22.34 -3.09 4.95
C LEU A 266 -22.84 -2.39 6.21
N LEU A 267 -23.04 -3.13 7.30
CA LEU A 267 -23.53 -2.59 8.57
C LEU A 267 -22.60 -1.53 9.16
N PHE A 268 -21.28 -1.79 9.11
CA PHE A 268 -20.26 -0.88 9.64
C PHE A 268 -19.72 0.12 8.62
N GLY A 269 -20.24 0.14 7.38
CA GLY A 269 -19.81 1.05 6.32
C GLY A 269 -18.34 0.94 5.95
N LYS A 270 -17.73 -0.26 6.07
CA LYS A 270 -16.30 -0.47 5.78
C LYS A 270 -16.10 -0.92 4.34
N PRO A 271 -15.08 -0.38 3.64
CA PRO A 271 -14.81 -0.77 2.25
C PRO A 271 -14.24 -2.19 2.18
N PHE A 272 -14.64 -2.92 1.13
CA PHE A 272 -14.01 -4.19 0.77
C PHE A 272 -12.72 -3.89 -0.02
N GLY A 273 -11.59 -3.98 0.65
CA GLY A 273 -10.25 -3.79 0.09
C GLY A 273 -9.35 -5.00 0.31
N PHE A 274 -8.07 -4.89 -0.06
CA PHE A 274 -7.11 -5.99 0.09
C PHE A 274 -7.00 -6.46 1.54
N VAL A 275 -7.07 -5.56 2.51
CA VAL A 275 -7.00 -5.87 3.95
C VAL A 275 -8.23 -6.67 4.41
N ALA A 276 -9.44 -6.33 3.92
CA ALA A 276 -10.64 -7.12 4.18
C ALA A 276 -10.54 -8.52 3.56
N LEU A 277 -9.95 -8.64 2.36
CA LEU A 277 -9.71 -9.93 1.71
C LEU A 277 -8.82 -10.84 2.54
N LEU A 278 -7.77 -10.32 3.19
CA LEU A 278 -6.95 -11.09 4.13
C LEU A 278 -7.80 -11.64 5.28
N GLY A 279 -8.76 -10.84 5.78
CA GLY A 279 -9.73 -11.29 6.76
C GLY A 279 -10.59 -12.45 6.25
N VAL A 280 -11.08 -12.36 5.01
CA VAL A 280 -11.86 -13.45 4.38
C VAL A 280 -11.05 -14.74 4.27
N ILE A 281 -9.79 -14.67 3.83
CA ILE A 281 -8.92 -15.83 3.71
C ILE A 281 -8.69 -16.48 5.08
N ALA A 282 -8.40 -15.69 6.10
CA ALA A 282 -8.22 -16.19 7.46
C ALA A 282 -9.51 -16.83 8.02
N MET A 283 -10.66 -16.21 7.76
CA MET A 283 -11.97 -16.74 8.13
C MET A 283 -12.24 -18.11 7.49
N PHE A 284 -11.94 -18.28 6.21
CA PHE A 284 -12.09 -19.58 5.55
C PHE A 284 -11.29 -20.66 6.26
N GLY A 285 -10.05 -20.39 6.68
CA GLY A 285 -9.23 -21.30 7.45
C GLY A 285 -9.87 -21.70 8.79
N ILE A 286 -10.45 -20.72 9.51
CA ILE A 286 -11.13 -20.97 10.79
C ILE A 286 -12.38 -21.83 10.60
N ILE A 287 -13.21 -21.54 9.59
CA ILE A 287 -14.43 -22.30 9.30
C ILE A 287 -14.08 -23.73 8.88
N MET A 288 -13.15 -23.93 7.96
CA MET A 288 -12.72 -25.26 7.53
C MET A 288 -12.16 -26.07 8.69
N ARG A 289 -11.35 -25.47 9.57
CA ARG A 289 -10.87 -26.15 10.78
C ARG A 289 -12.02 -26.66 11.65
N ASN A 290 -13.02 -25.83 11.93
CA ASN A 290 -14.16 -26.22 12.74
C ASN A 290 -14.98 -27.33 12.06
N SER A 291 -15.15 -27.26 10.76
CA SER A 291 -15.84 -28.27 9.95
C SER A 291 -15.10 -29.61 9.93
N VAL A 292 -13.78 -29.61 9.80
CA VAL A 292 -12.94 -30.83 9.86
C VAL A 292 -13.11 -31.52 11.22
N ILE A 293 -13.02 -30.76 12.32
CA ILE A 293 -13.14 -31.30 13.66
C ILE A 293 -14.52 -31.96 13.87
N LEU A 294 -15.58 -31.36 13.33
CA LEU A 294 -16.95 -31.91 13.47
C LEU A 294 -17.11 -33.17 12.61
N VAL A 295 -16.64 -33.17 11.36
CA VAL A 295 -16.70 -34.34 10.47
C VAL A 295 -15.88 -35.52 11.04
N ASP A 296 -14.66 -35.25 11.53
CA ASP A 296 -13.80 -36.27 12.15
C ASP A 296 -14.46 -36.86 13.40
N GLN A 297 -15.11 -36.05 14.23
CA GLN A 297 -15.86 -36.56 15.37
C GLN A 297 -17.05 -37.46 14.99
N ILE A 298 -17.82 -37.09 13.93
CA ILE A 298 -18.91 -37.90 13.43
C ILE A 298 -18.36 -39.27 12.96
N ASP A 299 -17.24 -39.24 12.25
CA ASP A 299 -16.62 -40.48 11.75
C ASP A 299 -16.10 -41.38 12.87
N GLN A 300 -15.51 -40.82 13.92
CA GLN A 300 -15.05 -41.54 15.09
C GLN A 300 -16.23 -42.21 15.82
N ASP A 301 -17.34 -41.47 15.99
CA ASP A 301 -18.54 -41.99 16.64
C ASP A 301 -19.18 -43.15 15.84
N ILE A 302 -19.21 -43.04 14.50
CA ILE A 302 -19.67 -44.09 13.61
C ILE A 302 -18.73 -45.33 13.69
N ALA A 303 -17.42 -45.09 13.73
CA ALA A 303 -16.42 -46.18 13.86
C ALA A 303 -16.51 -46.87 15.22
N ALA A 304 -16.94 -46.15 16.27
CA ALA A 304 -17.24 -46.71 17.59
C ALA A 304 -18.56 -47.52 17.67
N GLY A 305 -19.27 -47.67 16.54
CA GLY A 305 -20.50 -48.48 16.45
C GLY A 305 -21.80 -47.72 16.70
N GLN A 306 -21.76 -46.37 16.81
CA GLN A 306 -22.99 -45.60 16.96
C GLN A 306 -23.81 -45.58 15.64
N PRO A 307 -25.14 -45.62 15.71
CA PRO A 307 -26.00 -45.38 14.56
C PRO A 307 -25.69 -44.06 13.90
N ARG A 308 -25.66 -43.98 12.58
CA ARG A 308 -25.22 -42.79 11.83
C ARG A 308 -25.97 -41.52 12.24
N PHE A 309 -27.29 -41.58 12.38
CA PHE A 309 -28.11 -40.43 12.79
C PHE A 309 -27.74 -39.94 14.21
N THR A 310 -27.61 -40.89 15.15
CA THR A 310 -27.22 -40.60 16.54
C THR A 310 -25.82 -40.06 16.62
N ALA A 311 -24.86 -40.59 15.83
CA ALA A 311 -23.49 -40.10 15.76
C ALA A 311 -23.42 -38.61 15.30
N ILE A 312 -24.20 -38.25 14.25
CA ILE A 312 -24.27 -36.88 13.74
C ILE A 312 -24.76 -35.93 14.83
N VAL A 313 -25.88 -36.27 15.46
CA VAL A 313 -26.49 -35.41 16.49
C VAL A 313 -25.59 -35.30 17.73
N SER A 314 -25.10 -36.42 18.27
CA SER A 314 -24.26 -36.43 19.45
C SER A 314 -22.92 -35.72 19.26
N ALA A 315 -22.28 -35.89 18.11
CA ALA A 315 -21.05 -35.18 17.75
C ALA A 315 -21.30 -33.66 17.69
N THR A 316 -22.40 -33.26 17.06
CA THR A 316 -22.76 -31.83 16.93
C THR A 316 -23.03 -31.21 18.32
N VAL A 317 -23.78 -31.86 19.17
CA VAL A 317 -24.06 -31.37 20.54
C VAL A 317 -22.78 -31.28 21.37
N ARG A 318 -21.92 -32.29 21.33
CA ARG A 318 -20.63 -32.27 22.07
C ARG A 318 -19.69 -31.17 21.60
N ARG A 319 -19.65 -30.90 20.29
CA ARG A 319 -18.78 -29.89 19.71
C ARG A 319 -19.37 -28.49 19.70
N PHE A 320 -20.66 -28.31 19.95
CA PHE A 320 -21.34 -27.01 19.98
C PHE A 320 -20.64 -26.03 20.93
N ARG A 321 -20.47 -26.44 22.21
CA ARG A 321 -19.89 -25.55 23.23
C ARG A 321 -18.44 -25.13 22.93
N PRO A 322 -17.50 -26.03 22.59
CA PRO A 322 -16.14 -25.64 22.18
C PRO A 322 -16.09 -24.72 20.96
N ILE A 323 -16.88 -25.00 19.92
CA ILE A 323 -16.91 -24.19 18.70
C ILE A 323 -17.42 -22.78 18.98
N MET A 324 -18.50 -22.65 19.75
CA MET A 324 -19.06 -21.34 20.13
C MET A 324 -18.10 -20.53 21.01
N LEU A 325 -17.40 -21.18 21.97
CA LEU A 325 -16.43 -20.49 22.82
C LEU A 325 -15.23 -19.98 22.03
N THR A 326 -14.70 -20.77 21.10
CA THR A 326 -13.55 -20.35 20.26
C THR A 326 -13.95 -19.22 19.31
N ALA A 327 -15.15 -19.26 18.74
CA ALA A 327 -15.67 -18.20 17.92
C ALA A 327 -15.88 -16.90 18.70
N ALA A 328 -16.50 -16.98 19.89
CA ALA A 328 -16.71 -15.84 20.76
C ALA A 328 -15.36 -15.20 21.19
N ALA A 329 -14.39 -16.03 21.59
CA ALA A 329 -13.06 -15.55 21.96
C ALA A 329 -12.38 -14.82 20.80
N ALA A 330 -12.46 -15.37 19.57
CA ALA A 330 -11.89 -14.73 18.39
C ALA A 330 -12.58 -13.39 18.06
N VAL A 331 -13.90 -13.34 18.16
CA VAL A 331 -14.67 -12.09 17.95
C VAL A 331 -14.30 -11.04 18.97
N LEU A 332 -14.26 -11.39 20.28
CA LEU A 332 -13.91 -10.46 21.35
C LEU A 332 -12.47 -9.92 21.19
N ALA A 333 -11.52 -10.77 20.78
CA ALA A 333 -10.13 -10.37 20.56
C ALA A 333 -9.99 -9.34 19.42
N LEU A 334 -10.91 -9.31 18.46
CA LEU A 334 -10.88 -8.39 17.31
C LEU A 334 -11.55 -7.03 17.57
N ILE A 335 -12.32 -6.89 18.66
CA ILE A 335 -13.02 -5.63 18.99
C ILE A 335 -12.07 -4.41 19.03
N PRO A 336 -10.89 -4.46 19.65
CA PRO A 336 -9.99 -3.32 19.65
C PRO A 336 -9.52 -2.89 18.26
N LEU A 337 -9.40 -3.83 17.32
CA LEU A 337 -8.97 -3.56 15.94
C LEU A 337 -10.02 -2.82 15.10
N LEU A 338 -11.31 -2.84 15.48
CA LEU A 338 -12.38 -2.13 14.74
C LEU A 338 -12.11 -0.63 14.61
N ARG A 339 -11.41 -0.04 15.57
CA ARG A 339 -11.05 1.38 15.58
C ARG A 339 -9.84 1.71 14.72
N SER A 340 -9.10 0.71 14.27
CA SER A 340 -7.95 0.92 13.38
C SER A 340 -8.41 1.34 12.00
N GLY A 341 -7.81 2.41 11.45
CA GLY A 341 -8.10 2.86 10.08
C GLY A 341 -7.67 1.83 9.02
N PHE A 342 -6.58 1.09 9.28
CA PHE A 342 -6.04 0.10 8.36
C PHE A 342 -6.61 -1.31 8.59
N PHE A 343 -6.57 -1.82 9.82
CA PHE A 343 -7.03 -3.17 10.14
C PHE A 343 -8.53 -3.29 10.41
N GLY A 344 -9.25 -2.16 10.55
CA GLY A 344 -10.68 -2.15 10.82
C GLY A 344 -11.52 -2.95 9.82
N PRO A 345 -11.34 -2.81 8.52
CA PRO A 345 -12.06 -3.62 7.52
C PRO A 345 -11.80 -5.12 7.65
N MET A 346 -10.56 -5.54 7.97
CA MET A 346 -10.21 -6.93 8.23
C MET A 346 -10.92 -7.47 9.47
N ALA A 347 -10.85 -6.72 10.57
CA ALA A 347 -11.50 -7.12 11.82
C ALA A 347 -13.01 -7.24 11.66
N THR A 348 -13.64 -6.29 10.95
CA THR A 348 -15.08 -6.32 10.65
C THR A 348 -15.46 -7.54 9.82
N ALA A 349 -14.69 -7.84 8.76
CA ALA A 349 -14.90 -9.00 7.91
C ALA A 349 -14.76 -10.32 8.67
N LEU A 350 -13.69 -10.45 9.49
CA LEU A 350 -13.47 -11.63 10.33
C LEU A 350 -14.58 -11.82 11.36
N MET A 351 -14.91 -10.77 12.11
CA MET A 351 -15.94 -10.86 13.17
C MET A 351 -17.31 -11.26 12.60
N GLY A 352 -17.76 -10.56 11.54
CA GLY A 352 -19.02 -10.87 10.89
C GLY A 352 -19.03 -12.27 10.28
N GLY A 353 -17.95 -12.59 9.58
CA GLY A 353 -17.79 -13.89 8.94
C GLY A 353 -17.80 -15.04 9.94
N ILE A 354 -16.98 -14.96 10.99
CA ILE A 354 -16.90 -16.01 12.04
C ILE A 354 -18.25 -16.17 12.76
N THR A 355 -18.89 -15.05 13.14
CA THR A 355 -20.17 -15.09 13.88
C THR A 355 -21.27 -15.82 13.11
N ILE A 356 -21.50 -15.39 11.86
CA ILE A 356 -22.56 -15.98 11.03
C ILE A 356 -22.18 -17.38 10.55
N ALA A 357 -20.94 -17.57 10.12
CA ALA A 357 -20.50 -18.87 9.67
C ALA A 357 -20.54 -19.94 10.77
N THR A 358 -20.15 -19.59 12.00
CA THR A 358 -20.20 -20.55 13.12
C THR A 358 -21.63 -21.00 13.37
N GLY A 359 -22.58 -20.07 13.41
CA GLY A 359 -24.01 -20.41 13.55
C GLY A 359 -24.51 -21.29 12.40
N LEU A 360 -24.23 -20.88 11.16
CA LEU A 360 -24.67 -21.62 9.99
C LEU A 360 -24.00 -23.00 9.89
N THR A 361 -22.72 -23.13 10.16
CA THR A 361 -21.97 -24.39 10.05
C THR A 361 -22.51 -25.45 10.99
N ILE A 362 -22.93 -25.09 12.20
CA ILE A 362 -23.50 -26.00 13.19
C ILE A 362 -24.80 -26.67 12.68
N PHE A 363 -25.59 -25.96 11.90
CA PHE A 363 -26.82 -26.51 11.31
C PHE A 363 -26.59 -27.09 9.92
N PHE A 364 -25.86 -26.39 9.08
CA PHE A 364 -25.67 -26.73 7.69
C PHE A 364 -24.80 -27.98 7.50
N LEU A 365 -23.69 -28.09 8.25
CA LEU A 365 -22.75 -29.21 8.06
C LEU A 365 -23.36 -30.56 8.42
N PRO A 366 -24.08 -30.76 9.57
CA PRO A 366 -24.77 -31.99 9.88
C PRO A 366 -25.85 -32.35 8.86
N ALA A 367 -26.63 -31.36 8.41
CA ALA A 367 -27.67 -31.56 7.40
C ALA A 367 -27.06 -31.96 6.05
N LEU A 368 -25.96 -31.31 5.64
CA LEU A 368 -25.25 -31.63 4.42
C LEU A 368 -24.62 -33.05 4.49
N TYR A 369 -24.04 -33.40 5.64
CA TYR A 369 -23.48 -34.75 5.87
C TYR A 369 -24.57 -35.81 5.78
N ALA A 370 -25.72 -35.60 6.46
CA ALA A 370 -26.86 -36.51 6.40
C ALA A 370 -27.40 -36.70 4.97
N THR A 371 -27.51 -35.63 4.23
CA THR A 371 -28.00 -35.64 2.83
C THR A 371 -27.02 -36.35 1.89
N CYS A 372 -25.72 -36.03 1.96
CA CYS A 372 -24.69 -36.64 1.11
C CYS A 372 -24.52 -38.15 1.37
N PHE A 373 -24.67 -38.58 2.61
CA PHE A 373 -24.55 -40.02 2.97
C PHE A 373 -25.88 -40.73 3.10
N LYS A 374 -27.02 -40.09 2.67
CA LYS A 374 -28.38 -40.62 2.65
C LYS A 374 -28.79 -41.25 3.99
N VAL A 375 -28.46 -40.63 5.10
CA VAL A 375 -28.81 -41.07 6.45
C VAL A 375 -30.28 -40.78 6.69
N ARG A 376 -31.12 -41.81 6.97
CA ARG A 376 -32.54 -41.72 7.30
C ARG A 376 -32.75 -41.73 8.81
N GLY A 377 -33.75 -41.00 9.29
CA GLY A 377 -34.07 -40.95 10.72
C GLY A 377 -34.65 -42.23 11.32
N ASP A 378 -35.07 -43.15 10.48
CA ASP A 378 -35.66 -44.45 10.86
C ASP A 378 -34.69 -45.44 11.54
N GLU A 379 -33.39 -45.19 11.47
CA GLU A 379 -32.39 -46.00 12.19
C GLU A 379 -32.53 -45.95 13.73
N ARG A 380 -33.42 -45.09 14.27
CA ARG A 380 -33.72 -45.05 15.72
C ARG A 380 -34.59 -46.21 16.20
N GLU A 381 -35.48 -46.72 15.35
CA GLU A 381 -36.45 -47.78 15.78
C GLU A 381 -35.81 -49.15 15.77
N SER A 382 -34.90 -49.44 14.86
CA SER A 382 -34.23 -50.76 14.77
C SER A 382 -33.42 -51.15 16.00
N THR A 383 -32.79 -50.18 16.67
CA THR A 383 -31.93 -50.45 17.85
C THR A 383 -32.74 -50.55 19.14
N ALA A 384 -33.85 -49.83 19.24
CA ALA A 384 -34.77 -49.92 20.39
C ALA A 384 -35.54 -51.23 20.42
N THR A 385 -35.86 -51.80 19.25
CA THR A 385 -36.58 -53.09 19.12
C THR A 385 -35.64 -54.27 19.38
N ALA A 386 -34.35 -54.15 19.07
CA ALA A 386 -33.38 -55.24 19.34
C ALA A 386 -32.96 -55.38 20.82
N VAL A 387 -33.17 -54.31 21.64
CA VAL A 387 -32.88 -54.36 23.11
C VAL A 387 -34.13 -54.79 23.91
N ALA A 388 -35.31 -54.77 23.29
CA ALA A 388 -36.60 -55.08 23.96
C ALA A 388 -37.10 -56.51 23.78
N SER A 389 -36.36 -57.43 23.15
CA SER A 389 -36.65 -58.83 23.13
C SER A 389 -36.13 -59.51 24.40
N PRO A 390 -36.99 -59.88 25.37
CA PRO A 390 -36.57 -60.66 26.51
C PRO A 390 -36.25 -62.09 26.03
N GLU A 391 -35.03 -62.51 26.30
CA GLU A 391 -34.71 -63.94 26.24
C GLU A 391 -35.71 -64.71 27.13
N THR A 392 -36.64 -65.39 26.50
CA THR A 392 -37.41 -66.44 27.15
C THR A 392 -36.47 -67.61 27.36
N CYS A 393 -36.05 -67.76 28.61
CA CYS A 393 -35.50 -69.02 29.16
C CYS A 393 -36.41 -70.20 28.87
N GLN A 394 -35.91 -71.24 28.24
CA GLN A 394 -36.20 -72.63 28.55
C GLN A 394 -34.86 -73.41 28.60
#